data_9dd31db3e3a8e4b2b74578ac399d36ac
#
_entry.id   9dd31db3e3a8e4b2b74578ac399d36ac
#
_cell.length_a   1.000
_cell.length_b   1.000
_cell.length_c   1.000
_cell.angle_alpha   90.00
_cell.angle_beta   90.00
_cell.angle_gamma   90.00
#
_symmetry.space_group_name_H-M   'P 1'
#
loop_
_entity.id
_entity.type
_entity.pdbx_description
1 polymer ?
#
loop_
_entity_poly.entity_id
_entity_poly.type
_entity_poly.pdbx_seq_one_letter_code
_entity_poly.pdbx_strand_id
1 'polypeptide(L)'
;MLMFLSSFYGIIDSKNRVAIPSSFRSTIKNSKEKTFIFKSLKYECLEVHLSSKINSLVKSFDEKDFFSKKNDHFKTAILSDLEEITIDKEGRFIVKEKLQKFSKISKEIIFIGKGNHFEILEKKLGDNHKKISRAKFK
;
A
#
# COMPACT_ATOMS: atom_id res chain seq x y z
N MET A 1 18.66 6.64 1.40
CA MET A 1 17.26 6.97 1.72
C MET A 1 16.34 5.96 1.04
N LEU A 2 15.41 5.39 1.81
CA LEU A 2 14.48 4.38 1.30
C LEU A 2 13.21 5.07 0.83
N MET A 3 13.00 5.12 -0.49
CA MET A 3 11.84 5.80 -1.08
C MET A 3 11.22 4.98 -2.20
N PHE A 4 9.92 5.08 -2.31
CA PHE A 4 9.14 4.52 -3.41
C PHE A 4 8.69 5.66 -4.32
N LEU A 5 9.25 5.70 -5.51
CA LEU A 5 9.02 6.78 -6.46
C LEU A 5 8.49 6.25 -7.79
N SER A 6 7.81 7.11 -8.52
CA SER A 6 7.27 6.80 -9.84
C SER A 6 6.03 5.90 -9.79
N SER A 7 5.47 5.62 -10.93
CA SER A 7 4.35 4.70 -11.06
C SER A 7 4.67 3.66 -12.13
N PHE A 8 4.09 2.46 -11.97
CA PHE A 8 4.35 1.33 -12.85
C PHE A 8 3.06 0.56 -13.06
N TYR A 9 2.82 0.13 -14.29
CA TYR A 9 1.70 -0.75 -14.57
C TYR A 9 2.10 -2.21 -14.28
N GLY A 10 1.10 -3.00 -13.93
CA GLY A 10 1.28 -4.42 -13.71
C GLY A 10 -0.02 -5.16 -13.91
N ILE A 11 0.00 -6.43 -13.54
CA ILE A 11 -1.18 -7.29 -13.61
C ILE A 11 -1.27 -8.14 -12.35
N ILE A 12 -2.48 -8.56 -12.02
CA ILE A 12 -2.69 -9.64 -11.06
C ILE A 12 -2.97 -10.91 -11.88
N ASP A 13 -2.25 -11.99 -11.58
CA ASP A 13 -2.35 -13.23 -12.35
C ASP A 13 -3.50 -14.12 -11.85
N SER A 14 -3.71 -15.26 -12.54
CA SER A 14 -4.79 -16.20 -12.19
C SER A 14 -4.64 -16.86 -10.84
N LYS A 15 -3.44 -16.77 -10.24
CA LYS A 15 -3.17 -17.29 -8.89
C LYS A 15 -3.15 -16.18 -7.86
N ASN A 16 -3.72 -15.02 -8.19
CA ASN A 16 -3.84 -13.86 -7.30
C ASN A 16 -2.50 -13.24 -6.91
N ARG A 17 -1.47 -13.40 -7.74
CA ARG A 17 -0.15 -12.85 -7.47
C ARG A 17 0.07 -11.58 -8.26
N VAL A 18 0.77 -10.63 -7.64
CA VAL A 18 1.26 -9.41 -8.31
C VAL A 18 2.78 -9.36 -8.18
N ALA A 19 3.44 -8.95 -9.26
CA ALA A 19 4.90 -8.77 -9.26
C ALA A 19 5.20 -7.32 -8.89
N ILE A 20 5.95 -7.13 -7.81
CA ILE A 20 6.34 -5.79 -7.36
C ILE A 20 7.36 -5.21 -8.35
N PRO A 21 7.24 -3.93 -8.76
CA PRO A 21 8.24 -3.31 -9.62
C PRO A 21 9.66 -3.45 -9.07
N SER A 22 10.63 -3.65 -9.94
CA SER A 22 12.01 -3.94 -9.51
C SER A 22 12.61 -2.88 -8.60
N SER A 23 12.33 -1.59 -8.86
CA SER A 23 12.81 -0.51 -8.01
C SER A 23 12.21 -0.57 -6.61
N PHE A 24 10.93 -0.92 -6.50
CA PHE A 24 10.26 -1.08 -5.21
C PHE A 24 10.80 -2.32 -4.47
N ARG A 25 11.06 -3.41 -5.20
CA ARG A 25 11.68 -4.61 -4.61
C ARG A 25 13.05 -4.30 -4.03
N SER A 26 13.85 -3.51 -4.74
CA SER A 26 15.16 -3.09 -4.25
C SER A 26 15.05 -2.28 -2.96
N THR A 27 14.10 -1.35 -2.90
CA THR A 27 13.85 -0.57 -1.70
C THR A 27 13.49 -1.46 -0.52
N ILE A 28 12.57 -2.41 -0.73
CA ILE A 28 12.15 -3.35 0.31
C ILE A 28 13.33 -4.19 0.78
N LYS A 29 14.09 -4.77 -0.16
CA LYS A 29 15.23 -5.62 0.16
C LYS A 29 16.30 -4.86 0.94
N ASN A 30 16.62 -3.65 0.51
CA ASN A 30 17.64 -2.82 1.16
C ASN A 30 17.22 -2.37 2.55
N SER A 31 15.91 -2.25 2.80
CA SER A 31 15.40 -1.87 4.12
C SER A 31 15.63 -2.95 5.17
N LYS A 32 15.65 -4.21 4.76
CA LYS A 32 15.71 -5.39 5.64
C LYS A 32 14.53 -5.44 6.62
N GLU A 33 13.44 -4.78 6.29
CA GLU A 33 12.24 -4.68 7.13
C GLU A 33 11.14 -5.57 6.61
N LYS A 34 10.23 -5.92 7.50
CA LYS A 34 8.96 -6.58 7.12
C LYS A 34 8.10 -5.58 6.36
N THR A 35 7.27 -6.09 5.49
CA THR A 35 6.40 -5.31 4.61
C THR A 35 4.95 -5.69 4.84
N PHE A 36 4.09 -4.69 4.98
CA PHE A 36 2.69 -4.88 5.31
C PHE A 36 1.77 -4.25 4.29
N ILE A 37 0.59 -4.82 4.13
CA ILE A 37 -0.45 -4.33 3.22
C ILE A 37 -1.76 -4.15 3.97
N PHE A 38 -2.49 -3.09 3.65
CA PHE A 38 -3.81 -2.84 4.23
C PHE A 38 -4.69 -2.01 3.29
N LYS A 39 -5.98 -1.98 3.61
CA LYS A 39 -6.98 -1.17 2.89
C LYS A 39 -6.76 0.30 3.23
N SER A 40 -6.61 1.15 2.22
CA SER A 40 -6.46 2.59 2.44
C SER A 40 -7.71 3.18 3.08
N LEU A 41 -7.53 4.16 3.96
CA LEU A 41 -8.62 4.95 4.51
C LEU A 41 -8.97 6.16 3.64
N LYS A 42 -8.17 6.44 2.63
CA LYS A 42 -8.37 7.60 1.75
C LYS A 42 -9.11 7.27 0.47
N TYR A 43 -8.81 6.11 -0.12
CA TYR A 43 -9.33 5.69 -1.42
C TYR A 43 -9.58 4.19 -1.41
N GLU A 44 -10.30 3.70 -2.42
CA GLU A 44 -10.48 2.26 -2.63
C GLU A 44 -9.23 1.67 -3.24
N CYS A 45 -8.14 1.67 -2.49
CA CYS A 45 -6.86 1.10 -2.94
C CYS A 45 -6.15 0.41 -1.78
N LEU A 46 -5.04 -0.25 -2.09
CA LEU A 46 -4.21 -0.92 -1.10
C LEU A 46 -2.96 -0.09 -0.86
N GLU A 47 -2.53 0.00 0.39
CA GLU A 47 -1.28 0.65 0.76
C GLU A 47 -0.30 -0.40 1.25
N VAL A 48 0.96 -0.26 0.83
CA VAL A 48 2.06 -1.16 1.22
C VAL A 48 3.12 -0.34 1.94
N HIS A 49 3.40 -0.72 3.18
CA HIS A 49 4.29 0.02 4.07
C HIS A 49 5.34 -0.89 4.69
N LEU A 50 6.53 -0.33 4.92
CA LEU A 50 7.57 -1.00 5.71
C LEU A 50 7.25 -0.92 7.19
N SER A 51 7.80 -1.84 7.99
CA SER A 51 7.51 -1.91 9.43
C SER A 51 7.86 -0.64 10.19
N SER A 52 8.94 0.05 9.81
CA SER A 52 9.31 1.33 10.45
C SER A 52 8.23 2.38 10.28
N LYS A 53 7.56 2.41 9.11
CA LYS A 53 6.47 3.35 8.85
C LYS A 53 5.25 3.01 9.70
N ILE A 54 4.93 1.74 9.85
CA ILE A 54 3.83 1.30 10.72
C ILE A 54 4.12 1.71 12.16
N ASN A 55 5.34 1.50 12.63
CA ASN A 55 5.75 1.93 13.97
C ASN A 55 5.60 3.44 14.17
N SER A 56 5.97 4.22 13.17
CA SER A 56 5.82 5.69 13.22
C SER A 56 4.36 6.11 13.31
N LEU A 57 3.49 5.44 12.56
CA LEU A 57 2.05 5.71 12.63
C LEU A 57 1.48 5.41 14.00
N VAL A 58 1.83 4.26 14.58
CA VAL A 58 1.37 3.86 15.91
C VAL A 58 1.82 4.87 16.94
N LYS A 59 3.11 5.25 16.94
CA LYS A 59 3.65 6.27 17.87
C LYS A 59 2.93 7.60 17.73
N SER A 60 2.70 8.04 16.51
CA SER A 60 2.00 9.29 16.23
C SER A 60 0.63 9.35 16.89
N PHE A 61 -0.12 8.22 16.87
CA PHE A 61 -1.43 8.16 17.49
C PHE A 61 -1.36 8.01 19.00
N ASP A 62 -0.38 7.30 19.54
CA ASP A 62 -0.19 7.13 20.97
C ASP A 62 0.19 8.43 21.67
N GLU A 63 0.92 9.31 20.99
CA GLU A 63 1.35 10.60 21.51
C GLU A 63 0.24 11.66 21.48
N LYS A 64 -0.85 11.41 20.74
CA LYS A 64 -2.01 12.29 20.69
C LYS A 64 -2.93 12.00 21.86
N ASP A 65 -4.19 12.38 21.75
CA ASP A 65 -5.15 12.16 22.82
C ASP A 65 -5.40 10.68 23.04
N PHE A 66 -4.85 10.14 24.13
CA PHE A 66 -4.99 8.72 24.50
C PHE A 66 -6.44 8.27 24.62
N PHE A 67 -7.33 9.16 25.04
CA PHE A 67 -8.75 8.86 25.23
C PHE A 67 -9.60 9.13 24.01
N SER A 68 -9.02 9.56 22.90
CA SER A 68 -9.76 9.88 21.70
C SER A 68 -10.33 8.62 21.04
N LYS A 69 -11.65 8.57 20.89
CA LYS A 69 -12.31 7.48 20.15
C LYS A 69 -11.92 7.49 18.69
N LYS A 70 -11.65 8.65 18.11
CA LYS A 70 -11.20 8.78 16.72
C LYS A 70 -9.86 8.09 16.51
N ASN A 71 -8.91 8.30 17.42
CA ASN A 71 -7.61 7.64 17.35
C ASN A 71 -7.74 6.13 17.53
N ASP A 72 -8.60 5.69 18.44
CA ASP A 72 -8.85 4.26 18.64
C ASP A 72 -9.47 3.62 17.39
N HIS A 73 -10.45 4.28 16.78
CA HIS A 73 -11.07 3.78 15.54
C HIS A 73 -10.08 3.71 14.40
N PHE A 74 -9.16 4.66 14.30
CA PHE A 74 -8.11 4.62 13.30
C PHE A 74 -7.20 3.42 13.49
N LYS A 75 -6.75 3.18 14.72
CA LYS A 75 -5.91 2.02 15.04
C LYS A 75 -6.61 0.72 14.70
N THR A 76 -7.87 0.60 15.08
CA THR A 76 -8.66 -0.60 14.79
C THR A 76 -8.79 -0.82 13.28
N ALA A 77 -9.13 0.24 12.53
CA ALA A 77 -9.33 0.14 11.09
C ALA A 77 -8.06 -0.30 10.36
N ILE A 78 -6.90 0.17 10.78
CA ILE A 78 -5.62 -0.16 10.13
C ILE A 78 -5.01 -1.43 10.72
N LEU A 79 -4.80 -1.44 12.04
CA LEU A 79 -3.97 -2.48 12.66
C LEU A 79 -4.67 -3.83 12.74
N SER A 80 -6.00 -3.85 12.87
CA SER A 80 -6.73 -5.11 12.94
C SER A 80 -6.74 -5.88 11.60
N ASP A 81 -6.61 -5.17 10.48
CA ASP A 81 -6.62 -5.77 9.14
C ASP A 81 -5.24 -5.79 8.48
N LEU A 82 -4.22 -5.35 9.22
CA LEU A 82 -2.86 -5.30 8.69
C LEU A 82 -2.35 -6.72 8.40
N GLU A 83 -1.78 -6.93 7.22
CA GLU A 83 -1.23 -8.23 6.85
C GLU A 83 0.22 -8.10 6.40
N GLU A 84 1.06 -8.99 6.88
CA GLU A 84 2.43 -9.08 6.38
C GLU A 84 2.41 -9.77 5.02
N ILE A 85 3.12 -9.21 4.04
CA ILE A 85 3.26 -9.87 2.74
C ILE A 85 4.53 -10.68 2.69
N THR A 86 4.45 -11.85 2.03
CA THR A 86 5.58 -12.71 1.78
C THR A 86 5.93 -12.63 0.30
N ILE A 87 7.11 -12.10 0.00
CA ILE A 87 7.56 -11.90 -1.37
C ILE A 87 8.38 -13.12 -1.80
N ASP A 88 7.99 -13.74 -2.92
CA ASP A 88 8.69 -14.92 -3.44
C ASP A 88 9.97 -14.53 -4.20
N LYS A 89 10.69 -15.53 -4.73
CA LYS A 89 11.96 -15.32 -5.41
C LYS A 89 11.84 -14.46 -6.67
N GLU A 90 10.68 -14.46 -7.31
CA GLU A 90 10.42 -13.66 -8.50
C GLU A 90 9.87 -12.28 -8.16
N GLY A 91 9.80 -11.93 -6.88
CA GLY A 91 9.32 -10.62 -6.46
C GLY A 91 7.80 -10.49 -6.48
N ARG A 92 7.08 -11.60 -6.36
CA ARG A 92 5.61 -11.62 -6.38
C ARG A 92 5.07 -11.90 -4.98
N PHE A 93 3.87 -11.43 -4.72
CA PHE A 93 3.14 -11.81 -3.51
C PHE A 93 1.66 -12.03 -3.84
N ILE A 94 0.96 -12.76 -2.97
CA ILE A 94 -0.45 -13.08 -3.16
C ILE A 94 -1.29 -11.96 -2.53
N VAL A 95 -2.23 -11.42 -3.32
CA VAL A 95 -3.21 -10.46 -2.82
C VAL A 95 -4.46 -11.24 -2.42
N LYS A 96 -4.81 -11.22 -1.14
CA LYS A 96 -5.98 -11.95 -0.63
C LYS A 96 -7.27 -11.41 -1.23
N GLU A 97 -8.24 -12.31 -1.38
CA GLU A 97 -9.51 -11.99 -2.03
C GLU A 97 -10.22 -10.77 -1.42
N LYS A 98 -10.21 -10.66 -0.09
CA LYS A 98 -10.85 -9.52 0.58
C LYS A 98 -10.21 -8.18 0.18
N LEU A 99 -8.91 -8.17 -0.06
CA LEU A 99 -8.19 -6.97 -0.52
C LEU A 99 -8.51 -6.67 -1.97
N GLN A 100 -8.63 -7.69 -2.81
CA GLN A 100 -9.03 -7.53 -4.21
C GLN A 100 -10.43 -6.94 -4.32
N LYS A 101 -11.37 -7.45 -3.54
CA LYS A 101 -12.75 -6.95 -3.54
C LYS A 101 -12.82 -5.50 -3.12
N PHE A 102 -12.14 -5.14 -2.06
CA PHE A 102 -12.11 -3.77 -1.57
C PHE A 102 -11.56 -2.80 -2.61
N SER A 103 -10.46 -3.16 -3.24
CA SER A 103 -9.74 -2.31 -4.20
C SER A 103 -10.25 -2.43 -5.63
N LYS A 104 -11.16 -3.38 -5.88
CA LYS A 104 -11.71 -3.68 -7.21
C LYS A 104 -10.65 -4.12 -8.23
N ILE A 105 -9.53 -4.63 -7.73
CA ILE A 105 -8.46 -5.16 -8.57
C ILE A 105 -8.90 -6.51 -9.15
N SER A 106 -8.78 -6.67 -10.48
CA SER A 106 -9.13 -7.93 -11.14
C SER A 106 -8.13 -8.37 -12.20
N LYS A 107 -7.53 -7.43 -12.93
CA LYS A 107 -6.57 -7.73 -14.00
C LYS A 107 -5.43 -6.74 -14.02
N GLU A 108 -5.67 -5.56 -14.56
CA GLU A 108 -4.65 -4.53 -14.72
C GLU A 108 -4.60 -3.64 -13.50
N ILE A 109 -3.39 -3.39 -13.03
CA ILE A 109 -3.14 -2.58 -11.84
C ILE A 109 -2.10 -1.51 -12.14
N ILE A 110 -2.04 -0.51 -11.25
CA ILE A 110 -0.97 0.45 -11.25
C ILE A 110 -0.40 0.55 -9.83
N PHE A 111 0.93 0.56 -9.75
CA PHE A 111 1.67 0.84 -8.51
C PHE A 111 2.01 2.32 -8.51
N ILE A 112 1.70 3.02 -7.43
CA ILE A 112 2.01 4.45 -7.30
C ILE A 112 2.89 4.66 -6.07
N GLY A 113 4.12 5.13 -6.29
CA GLY A 113 5.03 5.48 -5.21
C GLY A 113 4.61 6.76 -4.52
N LYS A 114 4.64 6.74 -3.20
CA LYS A 114 4.24 7.86 -2.35
C LYS A 114 5.38 8.31 -1.43
N GLY A 115 6.62 8.00 -1.78
CA GLY A 115 7.79 8.31 -0.97
C GLY A 115 8.02 7.23 0.07
N ASN A 116 7.37 7.31 1.21
CA ASN A 116 7.58 6.38 2.32
C ASN A 116 6.75 5.09 2.23
N HIS A 117 5.91 4.95 1.20
CA HIS A 117 5.10 3.76 0.94
C HIS A 117 4.69 3.76 -0.53
N PHE A 118 3.96 2.73 -0.94
CA PHE A 118 3.35 2.73 -2.27
C PHE A 118 1.94 2.20 -2.21
N GLU A 119 1.17 2.52 -3.24
CA GLU A 119 -0.23 2.11 -3.38
C GLU A 119 -0.38 1.17 -4.56
N ILE A 120 -1.37 0.29 -4.47
CA ILE A 120 -1.78 -0.58 -5.58
C ILE A 120 -3.24 -0.27 -5.87
N LEU A 121 -3.53 0.13 -7.11
CA LEU A 121 -4.87 0.52 -7.53
C LEU A 121 -5.25 -0.26 -8.79
N GLU A 122 -6.57 -0.40 -9.00
CA GLU A 122 -7.06 -0.79 -10.31
C GLU A 122 -6.60 0.26 -11.34
N LYS A 123 -6.23 -0.17 -12.54
CA LYS A 123 -5.53 0.69 -13.50
C LYS A 123 -6.30 1.96 -13.83
N LYS A 124 -7.60 1.84 -14.16
CA LYS A 124 -8.41 3.01 -14.54
C LYS A 124 -8.59 3.98 -13.39
N LEU A 125 -8.84 3.45 -12.19
CA LEU A 125 -8.96 4.27 -10.98
C LEU A 125 -7.66 4.99 -10.68
N GLY A 126 -6.54 4.30 -10.81
CA GLY A 126 -5.22 4.90 -10.58
C GLY A 126 -4.86 5.96 -11.60
N ASP A 127 -5.10 5.71 -12.88
CA ASP A 127 -4.87 6.70 -13.94
C ASP A 127 -5.72 7.95 -13.73
N ASN A 128 -6.98 7.76 -13.35
CA ASN A 128 -7.88 8.88 -13.07
C ASN A 128 -7.42 9.66 -11.83
N HIS A 129 -6.99 8.95 -10.80
CA HIS A 129 -6.48 9.57 -9.58
C HIS A 129 -5.24 10.44 -9.87
N LYS A 130 -4.34 9.97 -10.72
CA LYS A 130 -3.17 10.74 -11.15
C LYS A 130 -3.58 12.03 -11.86
N LYS A 131 -4.55 11.94 -12.77
CA LYS A 131 -5.06 13.11 -13.50
C LYS A 131 -5.67 14.15 -12.56
N ILE A 132 -6.55 13.71 -11.67
CA ILE A 132 -7.22 14.59 -10.70
C ILE A 132 -6.21 15.26 -9.79
N SER A 133 -5.24 14.48 -9.28
CA SER A 133 -4.22 15.01 -8.38
C SER A 133 -3.37 16.07 -9.07
N ARG A 134 -2.95 15.83 -10.30
CA ARG A 134 -2.17 16.80 -11.04
C ARG A 134 -2.95 18.08 -11.31
N ALA A 135 -4.22 17.97 -11.63
CA ALA A 135 -5.09 19.14 -11.88
C ALA A 135 -5.26 20.00 -10.64
N LYS A 136 -5.30 19.40 -9.46
CA LYS A 136 -5.46 20.11 -8.19
C LYS A 136 -4.23 20.90 -7.76
N PHE A 137 -3.09 20.60 -8.35
CA PHE A 137 -1.81 21.26 -8.02
C PHE A 137 -1.40 22.33 -9.03
N LYS A 138 -2.33 22.89 -9.73
CA LYS A 138 -2.06 24.04 -10.61
C LYS A 138 -2.14 25.36 -9.85
#